data_b28c42f756a4ae84d038723068d9ddc9
#
_entry.id   b28c42f756a4ae84d038723068d9ddc9
#
_cell.length_a   1.000
_cell.length_b   1.000
_cell.length_c   1.000
_cell.angle_alpha   90.00
_cell.angle_beta   90.00
_cell.angle_gamma   90.00
#
_symmetry.space_group_name_H-M   'P 1'
#
loop_
_entity.id
_entity.type
_entity.pdbx_description
1 polymer ?
#
loop_
_entity_poly.entity_id
_entity_poly.type
_entity_poly.pdbx_seq_one_letter_code
_entity_poly.pdbx_strand_id
1 'polypeptide(L)'
;MLMIDPLFYLFISYQQKHIYDNRLQNAIDGKCNSDILILGSSRAARNIIAKQMEDSLHKKCFNLSYPGSNLDFHVFVLETYLQKNKKPETILLTMDDSLSLKQNESLNFRNDVLYPLAHLKYINDRMVENNENPFISKYMYTFRAEKSMFKITSQAIASTDTLWPCGSMPIVFTKPDYSFAYNPNDTSYSTVGEQPQLVESLKRIISICKKNNIRLVFVFPPNFKNHNPSFEKRIRNLAGTEIPFMIHNQNEGRYKDSTYYYDMGHLTLRGARIFTNELVSYLRTSH
;
A
#
# COMPACT_ATOMS: atom_id res chain seq x y z
N MET A 1 20.41 33.48 -10.48
CA MET A 1 19.49 32.35 -10.66
C MET A 1 20.22 30.99 -10.76
N LEU A 2 21.32 30.86 -11.49
CA LEU A 2 22.08 29.60 -11.67
C LEU A 2 22.73 29.02 -10.38
N MET A 3 23.01 29.82 -9.37
CA MET A 3 23.64 29.33 -8.12
C MET A 3 22.65 28.89 -7.03
N ILE A 4 21.37 29.23 -7.15
CA ILE A 4 20.34 28.90 -6.16
C ILE A 4 19.80 27.49 -6.38
N ASP A 5 19.71 27.04 -7.62
CA ASP A 5 19.09 25.77 -7.97
C ASP A 5 19.82 24.54 -7.38
N PRO A 6 21.18 24.47 -7.38
CA PRO A 6 21.90 23.39 -6.67
C PRO A 6 21.66 23.37 -5.15
N LEU A 7 21.41 24.51 -4.53
CA LEU A 7 21.07 24.58 -3.11
C LEU A 7 19.71 23.92 -2.83
N PHE A 8 18.73 24.09 -3.72
CA PHE A 8 17.45 23.39 -3.62
C PHE A 8 17.59 21.88 -3.80
N TYR A 9 18.45 21.41 -4.71
CA TYR A 9 18.79 20.00 -4.80
C TYR A 9 19.33 19.44 -3.48
N LEU A 10 20.31 20.15 -2.88
CA LEU A 10 20.88 19.75 -1.59
C LEU A 10 19.85 19.78 -0.48
N PHE A 11 18.99 20.81 -0.46
CA PHE A 11 17.91 20.93 0.51
C PHE A 11 16.92 19.76 0.42
N ILE A 12 16.41 19.45 -0.77
CA ILE A 12 15.47 18.35 -0.97
C ILE A 12 16.13 17.01 -0.60
N SER A 13 17.39 16.81 -1.01
CA SER A 13 18.17 15.60 -0.67
C SER A 13 18.44 15.47 0.83
N TYR A 14 18.57 16.61 1.54
CA TYR A 14 18.70 16.62 2.99
C TYR A 14 17.40 16.24 3.68
N GLN A 15 16.26 16.79 3.23
CA GLN A 15 14.94 16.48 3.79
C GLN A 15 14.64 14.98 3.69
N GLN A 16 15.01 14.34 2.59
CA GLN A 16 14.88 12.89 2.40
C GLN A 16 15.47 12.07 3.55
N LYS A 17 16.61 12.47 4.12
CA LYS A 17 17.29 11.73 5.21
C LYS A 17 16.52 11.76 6.54
N HIS A 18 15.54 12.66 6.66
CA HIS A 18 14.76 12.88 7.88
C HIS A 18 13.30 12.37 7.77
N ILE A 19 12.98 11.62 6.72
CA ILE A 19 11.66 11.04 6.54
C ILE A 19 11.52 9.83 7.45
N TYR A 20 10.41 9.79 8.18
CA TYR A 20 10.06 8.64 9.02
C TYR A 20 9.82 7.37 8.19
N ASP A 21 8.99 7.47 7.13
CA ASP A 21 8.72 6.35 6.22
C ASP A 21 9.68 6.36 5.04
N ASN A 22 10.79 5.66 5.19
CA ASN A 22 11.83 5.55 4.17
C ASN A 22 11.68 4.31 3.26
N ARG A 23 10.54 3.61 3.28
CA ARG A 23 10.33 2.38 2.50
C ARG A 23 10.48 2.60 1.00
N LEU A 24 9.91 3.69 0.46
CA LEU A 24 10.05 4.00 -0.97
C LEU A 24 11.51 4.31 -1.32
N GLN A 25 12.23 5.06 -0.48
CA GLN A 25 13.66 5.32 -0.68
C GLN A 25 14.46 4.01 -0.66
N ASN A 26 14.18 3.12 0.30
CA ASN A 26 14.85 1.83 0.37
C ASN A 26 14.57 0.96 -0.87
N ALA A 27 13.36 1.04 -1.43
CA ALA A 27 13.02 0.38 -2.70
C ALA A 27 13.81 0.98 -3.88
N ILE A 28 13.94 2.30 -3.95
CA ILE A 28 14.75 3.03 -4.94
C ILE A 28 16.23 2.64 -4.85
N ASP A 29 16.73 2.46 -3.64
CA ASP A 29 18.13 2.09 -3.37
C ASP A 29 18.42 0.59 -3.54
N GLY A 30 17.41 -0.24 -3.86
CA GLY A 30 17.57 -1.69 -4.00
C GLY A 30 17.75 -2.44 -2.67
N LYS A 31 17.27 -1.86 -1.56
CA LYS A 31 17.43 -2.39 -0.19
C LYS A 31 16.25 -3.23 0.30
N CYS A 32 15.17 -3.36 -0.49
CA CYS A 32 13.93 -4.05 -0.12
C CYS A 32 13.80 -5.46 -0.69
N ASN A 33 14.91 -6.13 -1.01
CA ASN A 33 14.87 -7.46 -1.62
C ASN A 33 14.04 -8.44 -0.79
N SER A 34 12.99 -8.97 -1.40
CA SER A 34 12.07 -9.92 -0.74
C SER A 34 11.64 -11.03 -1.70
N ASP A 35 11.26 -12.18 -1.15
CA ASP A 35 10.65 -13.28 -1.89
C ASP A 35 9.13 -13.08 -1.98
N ILE A 36 8.53 -12.45 -0.97
CA ILE A 36 7.12 -12.08 -0.93
C ILE A 36 7.01 -10.57 -0.71
N LEU A 37 6.43 -9.87 -1.68
CA LEU A 37 6.16 -8.43 -1.60
C LEU A 37 4.67 -8.20 -1.33
N ILE A 38 4.36 -7.36 -0.35
CA ILE A 38 2.98 -7.00 0.01
C ILE A 38 2.72 -5.58 -0.50
N LEU A 39 1.65 -5.42 -1.28
CA LEU A 39 1.18 -4.16 -1.83
C LEU A 39 -0.27 -3.91 -1.41
N GLY A 40 -0.62 -2.66 -1.23
CA GLY A 40 -1.98 -2.25 -0.87
C GLY A 40 -2.02 -0.93 -0.11
N SER A 41 -3.17 -0.63 0.45
CA SER A 41 -3.42 0.55 1.27
C SER A 41 -3.09 0.32 2.76
N SER A 42 -3.74 1.08 3.64
CA SER A 42 -3.63 0.91 5.11
C SER A 42 -4.03 -0.50 5.57
N ARG A 43 -4.95 -1.15 4.90
CA ARG A 43 -5.38 -2.51 5.26
C ARG A 43 -4.28 -3.54 5.03
N ALA A 44 -3.45 -3.37 4.02
CA ALA A 44 -2.25 -4.19 3.85
C ALA A 44 -1.16 -3.79 4.85
N ALA A 45 -0.89 -2.49 4.99
CA ALA A 45 0.15 -1.99 5.86
C ALA A 45 -0.06 -2.40 7.34
N ARG A 46 -1.32 -2.35 7.81
CA ARG A 46 -1.68 -2.56 9.22
C ARG A 46 -2.11 -3.98 9.54
N ASN A 47 -2.82 -4.66 8.62
CA ASN A 47 -3.45 -5.95 8.91
C ASN A 47 -2.55 -7.15 8.55
N ILE A 48 -1.42 -6.93 7.83
CA ILE A 48 -0.49 -7.99 7.46
C ILE A 48 0.89 -7.74 8.08
N ILE A 49 1.36 -8.68 8.88
CA ILE A 49 2.65 -8.59 9.59
C ILE A 49 3.69 -9.38 8.81
N ALA A 50 4.47 -8.68 7.97
CA ALA A 50 5.48 -9.30 7.11
C ALA A 50 6.53 -10.09 7.90
N LYS A 51 6.96 -9.63 9.07
CA LYS A 51 7.91 -10.36 9.93
C LYS A 51 7.34 -11.70 10.39
N GLN A 52 6.07 -11.75 10.78
CA GLN A 52 5.40 -13.01 11.18
C GLN A 52 5.31 -14.00 10.01
N MET A 53 5.06 -13.49 8.79
CA MET A 53 5.09 -14.31 7.58
C MET A 53 6.50 -14.86 7.32
N GLU A 54 7.52 -14.00 7.41
CA GLU A 54 8.92 -14.38 7.22
C GLU A 54 9.33 -15.49 8.17
N ASP A 55 9.04 -15.35 9.48
CA ASP A 55 9.36 -16.34 10.50
C ASP A 55 8.63 -17.69 10.26
N SER A 56 7.40 -17.62 9.73
CA SER A 56 6.57 -18.81 9.49
C SER A 56 6.87 -19.53 8.18
N LEU A 57 7.21 -18.77 7.12
CA LEU A 57 7.40 -19.30 5.76
C LEU A 57 8.88 -19.54 5.43
N HIS A 58 9.81 -19.02 6.24
CA HIS A 58 11.23 -18.98 5.96
C HIS A 58 11.60 -18.36 4.61
N LYS A 59 10.80 -17.34 4.20
CA LYS A 59 10.97 -16.52 3.01
C LYS A 59 11.01 -15.06 3.40
N LYS A 60 11.89 -14.27 2.81
CA LYS A 60 11.95 -12.83 3.06
C LYS A 60 10.64 -12.16 2.63
N CYS A 61 10.00 -11.46 3.55
CA CYS A 61 8.73 -10.76 3.33
C CYS A 61 8.92 -9.25 3.56
N PHE A 62 8.44 -8.44 2.65
CA PHE A 62 8.47 -6.99 2.81
C PHE A 62 7.11 -6.36 2.52
N ASN A 63 6.64 -5.50 3.43
CA ASN A 63 5.38 -4.79 3.27
C ASN A 63 5.64 -3.38 2.72
N LEU A 64 5.37 -3.18 1.44
CA LEU A 64 5.53 -1.91 0.73
C LEU A 64 4.18 -1.22 0.47
N SER A 65 3.24 -1.44 1.37
CA SER A 65 1.89 -0.87 1.31
C SER A 65 1.84 0.48 2.02
N TYR A 66 1.06 1.42 1.49
CA TYR A 66 0.97 2.78 2.04
C TYR A 66 -0.46 3.11 2.46
N PRO A 67 -0.68 3.55 3.73
CA PRO A 67 -1.99 4.00 4.16
C PRO A 67 -2.57 5.07 3.21
N GLY A 68 -3.84 4.93 2.85
CA GLY A 68 -4.53 5.87 1.98
C GLY A 68 -4.13 5.83 0.50
N SER A 69 -3.35 4.83 0.05
CA SER A 69 -2.93 4.72 -1.35
C SER A 69 -3.95 3.97 -2.20
N ASN A 70 -4.07 4.38 -3.47
CA ASN A 70 -4.90 3.75 -4.49
C ASN A 70 -4.07 2.83 -5.42
N LEU A 71 -4.75 2.15 -6.35
CA LEU A 71 -4.11 1.20 -7.28
C LEU A 71 -3.08 1.87 -8.22
N ASP A 72 -3.27 3.13 -8.60
CA ASP A 72 -2.30 3.84 -9.45
C ASP A 72 -0.97 4.07 -8.69
N PHE A 73 -1.06 4.40 -7.41
CA PHE A 73 0.13 4.47 -6.56
C PHE A 73 0.79 3.09 -6.37
N HIS A 74 0.00 2.01 -6.27
CA HIS A 74 0.56 0.65 -6.16
C HIS A 74 1.33 0.24 -7.43
N VAL A 75 0.85 0.63 -8.63
CA VAL A 75 1.60 0.47 -9.90
C VAL A 75 2.94 1.17 -9.82
N PHE A 76 2.92 2.45 -9.44
CA PHE A 76 4.14 3.27 -9.34
C PHE A 76 5.17 2.66 -8.39
N VAL A 77 4.72 2.23 -7.20
CA VAL A 77 5.58 1.58 -6.20
C VAL A 77 6.14 0.26 -6.71
N LEU A 78 5.32 -0.57 -7.36
CA LEU A 78 5.75 -1.85 -7.94
C LEU A 78 6.80 -1.64 -9.03
N GLU A 79 6.57 -0.73 -9.96
CA GLU A 79 7.53 -0.42 -11.02
C GLU A 79 8.85 0.12 -10.48
N THR A 80 8.78 1.00 -9.47
CA THR A 80 9.96 1.51 -8.75
C THR A 80 10.73 0.38 -8.07
N TYR A 81 10.04 -0.51 -7.37
CA TYR A 81 10.66 -1.66 -6.73
C TYR A 81 11.40 -2.56 -7.72
N LEU A 82 10.78 -2.89 -8.84
CA LEU A 82 11.34 -3.81 -9.84
C LEU A 82 12.56 -3.25 -10.58
N GLN A 83 12.83 -1.94 -10.50
CA GLN A 83 14.00 -1.34 -11.17
C GLN A 83 15.32 -1.71 -10.49
N LYS A 84 15.34 -1.91 -9.16
CA LYS A 84 16.57 -2.03 -8.38
C LYS A 84 16.58 -3.21 -7.41
N ASN A 85 15.44 -3.82 -7.13
CA ASN A 85 15.35 -4.93 -6.19
C ASN A 85 15.22 -6.26 -6.91
N LYS A 86 15.59 -7.34 -6.21
CA LYS A 86 15.32 -8.70 -6.68
C LYS A 86 13.82 -8.84 -6.98
N LYS A 87 13.51 -9.42 -8.12
CA LYS A 87 12.14 -9.78 -8.46
C LYS A 87 11.57 -10.74 -7.40
N PRO A 88 10.41 -10.42 -6.78
CA PRO A 88 9.80 -11.31 -5.79
C PRO A 88 9.21 -12.54 -6.49
N GLU A 89 9.12 -13.65 -5.78
CA GLU A 89 8.42 -14.85 -6.24
C GLU A 89 6.90 -14.64 -6.22
N THR A 90 6.42 -13.93 -5.20
CA THR A 90 4.98 -13.68 -4.97
C THR A 90 4.73 -12.21 -4.63
N ILE A 91 3.68 -11.67 -5.21
CA ILE A 91 3.08 -10.39 -4.80
C ILE A 91 1.72 -10.66 -4.19
N LEU A 92 1.51 -10.15 -2.98
CA LEU A 92 0.21 -10.10 -2.31
C LEU A 92 -0.38 -8.71 -2.52
N LEU A 93 -1.44 -8.59 -3.32
CA LEU A 93 -2.14 -7.32 -3.54
C LEU A 93 -3.44 -7.32 -2.76
N THR A 94 -3.52 -6.47 -1.72
CA THR A 94 -4.77 -6.32 -0.98
C THR A 94 -5.77 -5.46 -1.71
N MET A 95 -7.03 -5.87 -1.63
CA MET A 95 -8.16 -5.11 -2.15
C MET A 95 -8.93 -4.45 -1.01
N ASP A 96 -9.20 -3.15 -1.14
CA ASP A 96 -9.94 -2.36 -0.15
C ASP A 96 -11.45 -2.41 -0.39
N ASP A 97 -11.93 -3.62 -0.64
CA ASP A 97 -13.34 -3.84 -0.93
C ASP A 97 -13.80 -2.98 -2.13
N SER A 98 -15.04 -2.55 -2.16
CA SER A 98 -15.62 -1.77 -3.26
C SER A 98 -14.92 -0.43 -3.52
N LEU A 99 -14.12 0.08 -2.59
CA LEU A 99 -13.41 1.35 -2.74
C LEU A 99 -12.22 1.30 -3.70
N SER A 100 -11.63 0.10 -3.92
CA SER A 100 -10.41 -0.04 -4.73
C SER A 100 -10.53 0.46 -6.17
N LEU A 101 -11.72 0.37 -6.77
CA LEU A 101 -11.96 0.77 -8.16
C LEU A 101 -12.74 2.09 -8.30
N LYS A 102 -13.10 2.73 -7.19
CA LYS A 102 -13.90 3.97 -7.19
C LYS A 102 -13.09 5.13 -6.64
N GLN A 103 -13.39 6.33 -7.14
CA GLN A 103 -12.85 7.52 -6.51
C GLN A 103 -13.46 7.69 -5.12
N ASN A 104 -12.62 7.93 -4.14
CA ASN A 104 -13.04 8.24 -2.77
C ASN A 104 -11.95 9.08 -2.08
N GLU A 105 -12.33 9.76 -1.01
CA GLU A 105 -11.42 10.64 -0.27
C GLU A 105 -10.34 9.87 0.51
N SER A 106 -10.57 8.58 0.77
CA SER A 106 -9.70 7.76 1.60
C SER A 106 -8.54 7.11 0.83
N LEU A 107 -8.68 6.95 -0.50
CA LEU A 107 -7.68 6.28 -1.35
C LEU A 107 -7.26 7.17 -2.51
N ASN A 108 -6.04 7.68 -2.44
CA ASN A 108 -5.49 8.62 -3.41
C ASN A 108 -4.12 8.17 -3.91
N PHE A 109 -3.66 8.78 -4.99
CA PHE A 109 -2.25 8.72 -5.34
C PHE A 109 -1.46 9.53 -4.30
N ARG A 110 -0.50 8.89 -3.60
CA ARG A 110 0.23 9.48 -2.46
C ARG A 110 1.39 10.35 -2.92
N ASN A 111 1.05 11.52 -3.53
CA ASN A 111 2.06 12.50 -3.93
C ASN A 111 2.88 13.02 -2.74
N ASP A 112 2.29 13.07 -1.55
CA ASP A 112 2.96 13.47 -0.31
C ASP A 112 4.18 12.58 0.02
N VAL A 113 4.13 11.30 -0.31
CA VAL A 113 5.27 10.37 -0.17
C VAL A 113 6.39 10.70 -1.16
N LEU A 114 6.07 11.36 -2.28
CA LEU A 114 7.03 11.67 -3.34
C LEU A 114 7.77 13.00 -3.12
N TYR A 115 7.18 13.97 -2.41
CA TYR A 115 7.80 15.30 -2.24
C TYR A 115 9.26 15.26 -1.79
N PRO A 116 9.64 14.50 -0.75
CA PRO A 116 11.02 14.45 -0.30
C PRO A 116 11.97 13.78 -1.29
N LEU A 117 11.43 13.06 -2.27
CA LEU A 117 12.16 12.33 -3.30
C LEU A 117 12.20 13.08 -4.65
N ALA A 118 11.63 14.29 -4.71
CA ALA A 118 11.48 15.08 -5.93
C ALA A 118 12.82 15.52 -6.55
N HIS A 119 13.96 15.37 -5.85
CA HIS A 119 15.29 15.55 -6.44
C HIS A 119 15.57 14.48 -7.53
N LEU A 120 14.93 13.31 -7.47
CA LEU A 120 15.04 12.27 -8.48
C LEU A 120 14.16 12.62 -9.69
N LYS A 121 14.77 12.59 -10.88
CA LYS A 121 14.09 13.03 -12.11
C LYS A 121 12.77 12.31 -12.35
N TYR A 122 12.75 10.98 -12.31
CA TYR A 122 11.55 10.18 -12.61
C TYR A 122 10.42 10.37 -11.57
N ILE A 123 10.78 10.66 -10.31
CA ILE A 123 9.81 11.02 -9.27
C ILE A 123 9.16 12.36 -9.63
N ASN A 124 10.00 13.37 -9.94
CA ASN A 124 9.48 14.67 -10.34
C ASN A 124 8.67 14.61 -11.63
N ASP A 125 9.07 13.78 -12.61
CA ASP A 125 8.31 13.60 -13.84
C ASP A 125 6.91 13.06 -13.52
N ARG A 126 6.78 12.10 -12.59
CA ARG A 126 5.49 11.60 -12.12
C ARG A 126 4.66 12.67 -11.41
N MET A 127 5.29 13.52 -10.60
CA MET A 127 4.60 14.62 -9.94
C MET A 127 4.09 15.67 -10.95
N VAL A 128 4.83 15.91 -12.03
CA VAL A 128 4.37 16.77 -13.13
C VAL A 128 3.18 16.15 -13.86
N GLU A 129 3.19 14.84 -14.12
CA GLU A 129 2.06 14.12 -14.71
C GLU A 129 0.79 14.20 -13.84
N ASN A 130 0.96 14.19 -12.51
CA ASN A 130 -0.12 14.34 -11.56
C ASN A 130 -0.55 15.81 -11.32
N ASN A 131 0.02 16.79 -12.02
CA ASN A 131 -0.19 18.23 -11.82
C ASN A 131 0.19 18.75 -10.42
N GLU A 132 1.04 18.05 -9.68
CA GLU A 132 1.58 18.48 -8.39
C GLU A 132 2.73 19.47 -8.54
N ASN A 133 3.61 19.23 -9.50
CA ASN A 133 4.71 20.12 -9.83
C ASN A 133 4.51 20.77 -11.20
N PRO A 134 4.91 22.03 -11.39
CA PRO A 134 4.84 22.70 -12.69
C PRO A 134 5.85 22.08 -13.67
N PHE A 135 5.56 22.12 -14.96
CA PHE A 135 6.42 21.56 -16.01
C PHE A 135 7.89 22.04 -15.93
N ILE A 136 8.11 23.30 -15.55
CA ILE A 136 9.46 23.88 -15.36
C ILE A 136 10.32 23.11 -14.34
N SER A 137 9.69 22.43 -13.39
CA SER A 137 10.38 21.61 -12.39
C SER A 137 11.19 20.45 -12.99
N LYS A 138 10.89 20.05 -14.26
CA LYS A 138 11.70 19.08 -14.97
C LYS A 138 13.15 19.57 -15.20
N TYR A 139 13.35 20.88 -15.22
CA TYR A 139 14.62 21.55 -15.53
C TYR A 139 15.24 22.27 -14.33
N MET A 140 14.44 22.61 -13.30
CA MET A 140 14.88 23.41 -12.18
C MET A 140 14.40 22.84 -10.83
N TYR A 141 15.34 22.60 -9.92
CA TYR A 141 15.06 22.05 -8.58
C TYR A 141 14.28 23.00 -7.70
N THR A 142 14.46 24.32 -7.89
CA THR A 142 13.71 25.36 -7.17
C THR A 142 12.19 25.14 -7.23
N PHE A 143 11.69 24.61 -8.36
CA PHE A 143 10.27 24.33 -8.57
C PHE A 143 9.83 22.94 -8.14
N ARG A 144 10.73 22.14 -7.55
CA ARG A 144 10.44 20.83 -6.97
C ARG A 144 10.20 20.87 -5.46
N ALA A 145 10.55 21.99 -4.82
CA ALA A 145 10.40 22.16 -3.38
C ALA A 145 8.96 22.53 -3.04
N GLU A 146 8.31 21.69 -2.24
CA GLU A 146 6.96 21.93 -1.72
C GLU A 146 7.03 22.72 -0.41
N LYS A 147 6.03 23.58 -0.14
CA LYS A 147 6.01 24.48 1.03
C LYS A 147 6.11 23.74 2.37
N SER A 148 5.56 22.53 2.47
CA SER A 148 5.64 21.72 3.69
C SER A 148 7.06 21.30 4.04
N MET A 149 7.96 21.20 3.04
CA MET A 149 9.36 20.86 3.25
C MET A 149 10.14 21.94 4.02
N PHE A 150 9.67 23.19 4.00
CA PHE A 150 10.28 24.29 4.76
C PHE A 150 9.82 24.33 6.22
N LYS A 151 8.80 23.58 6.58
CA LYS A 151 8.43 23.40 7.98
C LYS A 151 9.40 22.39 8.59
N ILE A 152 10.45 22.90 9.25
CA ILE A 152 11.35 22.13 10.12
C ILE A 152 10.59 21.78 11.41
N THR A 153 9.49 21.11 11.28
CA THR A 153 8.90 20.36 12.38
C THR A 153 9.31 18.92 12.14
N SER A 154 10.03 18.33 13.10
CA SER A 154 9.99 16.88 13.26
C SER A 154 8.52 16.51 13.01
N GLN A 155 8.21 15.85 11.89
CA GLN A 155 6.85 15.35 11.69
C GLN A 155 6.58 14.53 12.92
N ALA A 156 5.77 15.07 13.83
CA ALA A 156 5.29 14.30 14.94
C ALA A 156 4.63 13.10 14.30
N ILE A 157 5.26 11.95 14.46
CA ILE A 157 4.73 10.66 14.02
C ILE A 157 3.29 10.68 14.48
N ALA A 158 2.36 10.59 13.54
CA ALA A 158 0.98 10.41 13.93
C ALA A 158 1.01 9.24 14.91
N SER A 159 0.57 9.45 16.13
CA SER A 159 0.76 8.56 17.28
C SER A 159 0.27 7.12 17.07
N THR A 160 -0.37 6.85 15.93
CA THR A 160 -1.00 5.58 15.56
C THR A 160 -0.17 4.70 14.63
N ASP A 161 0.92 5.21 14.01
CA ASP A 161 1.62 4.45 12.99
C ASP A 161 3.04 4.09 13.45
N THR A 162 3.23 2.83 13.86
CA THR A 162 4.56 2.29 14.16
C THR A 162 5.08 1.50 12.97
N LEU A 163 6.03 2.07 12.22
CA LEU A 163 6.69 1.41 11.11
C LEU A 163 7.72 0.39 11.63
N TRP A 164 7.55 -0.87 11.29
CA TRP A 164 8.50 -1.94 11.58
C TRP A 164 9.53 -2.11 10.45
N PRO A 165 10.73 -2.65 10.74
CA PRO A 165 11.78 -2.84 9.72
C PRO A 165 11.35 -3.67 8.51
N CYS A 166 10.38 -4.57 8.67
CA CYS A 166 9.78 -5.36 7.59
C CYS A 166 8.76 -4.57 6.74
N GLY A 167 8.56 -3.28 7.02
CA GLY A 167 7.64 -2.40 6.32
C GLY A 167 6.19 -2.44 6.80
N SER A 168 5.81 -3.36 7.67
CA SER A 168 4.46 -3.41 8.25
C SER A 168 4.25 -2.29 9.27
N MET A 169 3.00 -1.82 9.38
CA MET A 169 2.58 -0.74 10.28
C MET A 169 1.44 -1.19 11.20
N PRO A 170 1.61 -2.26 12.00
CA PRO A 170 0.52 -2.77 12.81
C PRO A 170 0.11 -1.75 13.88
N ILE A 171 -1.19 -1.72 14.21
CA ILE A 171 -1.71 -0.83 15.25
C ILE A 171 -1.40 -1.43 16.60
N VAL A 172 -0.44 -0.82 17.30
CA VAL A 172 0.01 -1.25 18.64
C VAL A 172 -0.63 -0.46 19.78
N PHE A 173 -1.45 0.54 19.46
CA PHE A 173 -2.07 1.45 20.42
C PHE A 173 -3.37 0.90 20.96
N THR A 174 -3.76 1.39 22.14
CA THR A 174 -5.06 1.10 22.73
C THR A 174 -6.14 1.69 21.82
N LYS A 175 -7.18 0.89 21.58
CA LYS A 175 -8.36 1.34 20.85
C LYS A 175 -9.00 2.52 21.59
N PRO A 176 -9.38 3.60 20.88
CA PRO A 176 -10.18 4.66 21.44
C PRO A 176 -11.50 4.12 22.02
N ASP A 177 -12.02 4.77 23.04
CA ASP A 177 -13.29 4.39 23.67
C ASP A 177 -14.50 4.82 22.82
N TYR A 178 -14.60 4.21 21.62
CA TYR A 178 -15.79 4.32 20.78
C TYR A 178 -16.23 2.94 20.30
N SER A 179 -17.52 2.75 20.19
CA SER A 179 -18.13 1.52 19.68
C SER A 179 -18.54 1.68 18.23
N PHE A 180 -18.43 0.63 17.49
CA PHE A 180 -18.96 0.50 16.14
C PHE A 180 -19.65 -0.85 15.99
N ALA A 181 -20.74 -0.88 15.22
CA ALA A 181 -21.54 -2.08 15.01
C ALA A 181 -21.08 -2.84 13.77
N TYR A 182 -21.18 -4.17 13.84
CA TYR A 182 -20.94 -5.03 12.68
C TYR A 182 -21.98 -4.75 11.59
N ASN A 183 -21.54 -4.53 10.35
CA ASN A 183 -22.44 -4.30 9.22
C ASN A 183 -22.59 -5.57 8.36
N PRO A 184 -23.75 -6.27 8.44
CA PRO A 184 -23.99 -7.48 7.66
C PRO A 184 -24.45 -7.21 6.22
N ASN A 185 -24.79 -5.97 5.84
CA ASN A 185 -25.67 -5.68 4.69
C ASN A 185 -24.95 -5.21 3.42
N ASP A 186 -23.61 -5.09 3.41
CA ASP A 186 -22.87 -4.59 2.24
C ASP A 186 -22.41 -5.75 1.34
N THR A 187 -23.34 -6.31 0.56
CA THR A 187 -23.05 -7.48 -0.31
C THR A 187 -23.19 -7.17 -1.80
N SER A 188 -23.65 -5.97 -2.19
CA SER A 188 -23.82 -5.57 -3.58
C SER A 188 -22.67 -4.70 -4.06
N TYR A 189 -22.32 -4.83 -5.35
CA TYR A 189 -21.36 -3.97 -6.02
C TYR A 189 -21.88 -3.57 -7.40
N SER A 190 -21.86 -2.26 -7.67
CA SER A 190 -22.16 -1.70 -8.98
C SER A 190 -20.88 -1.15 -9.61
N THR A 191 -20.70 -1.37 -10.90
CA THR A 191 -19.61 -0.80 -11.70
C THR A 191 -19.81 0.71 -11.99
N VAL A 192 -20.99 1.24 -11.68
CA VAL A 192 -21.25 2.68 -11.76
C VAL A 192 -20.33 3.42 -10.81
N GLY A 193 -19.61 4.42 -11.32
CA GLY A 193 -18.63 5.19 -10.57
C GLY A 193 -17.23 4.55 -10.49
N GLU A 194 -16.99 3.41 -11.15
CA GLU A 194 -15.60 2.93 -11.34
C GLU A 194 -14.81 3.99 -12.11
N GLN A 195 -13.57 4.21 -11.66
CA GLN A 195 -12.64 5.08 -12.36
C GLN A 195 -11.86 4.25 -13.40
N PRO A 196 -11.93 4.61 -14.70
CA PRO A 196 -11.21 3.87 -15.74
C PRO A 196 -9.70 3.74 -15.46
N GLN A 197 -9.09 4.77 -14.87
CA GLN A 197 -7.69 4.77 -14.50
C GLN A 197 -7.37 3.71 -13.44
N LEU A 198 -8.21 3.52 -12.42
CA LEU A 198 -7.99 2.52 -11.38
C LEU A 198 -8.18 1.09 -11.91
N VAL A 199 -9.15 0.89 -12.81
CA VAL A 199 -9.33 -0.38 -13.52
C VAL A 199 -8.11 -0.70 -14.38
N GLU A 200 -7.58 0.29 -15.10
CA GLU A 200 -6.38 0.12 -15.93
C GLU A 200 -5.13 -0.13 -15.07
N SER A 201 -5.01 0.55 -13.92
CA SER A 201 -3.92 0.31 -12.96
C SER A 201 -3.95 -1.13 -12.42
N LEU A 202 -5.13 -1.69 -12.13
CA LEU A 202 -5.27 -3.09 -11.74
C LEU A 202 -4.78 -4.04 -12.84
N LYS A 203 -5.23 -3.82 -14.09
CA LYS A 203 -4.78 -4.61 -15.25
C LYS A 203 -3.27 -4.48 -15.47
N ARG A 204 -2.69 -3.30 -15.24
CA ARG A 204 -1.25 -3.05 -15.36
C ARG A 204 -0.46 -3.84 -14.33
N ILE A 205 -0.91 -3.90 -13.06
CA ILE A 205 -0.28 -4.76 -12.03
C ILE A 205 -0.30 -6.22 -12.49
N ILE A 206 -1.45 -6.71 -12.96
CA ILE A 206 -1.60 -8.08 -13.47
C ILE A 206 -0.61 -8.34 -14.62
N SER A 207 -0.55 -7.42 -15.59
CA SER A 207 0.36 -7.51 -16.74
C SER A 207 1.84 -7.52 -16.32
N ILE A 208 2.22 -6.65 -15.37
CA ILE A 208 3.59 -6.60 -14.83
C ILE A 208 3.94 -7.95 -14.18
N CYS A 209 3.06 -8.50 -13.36
CA CYS A 209 3.27 -9.79 -12.70
C CYS A 209 3.44 -10.92 -13.74
N LYS A 210 2.53 -10.99 -14.73
CA LYS A 210 2.57 -11.99 -15.80
C LYS A 210 3.87 -11.88 -16.62
N LYS A 211 4.22 -10.67 -17.07
CA LYS A 211 5.45 -10.43 -17.87
C LYS A 211 6.72 -10.82 -17.12
N ASN A 212 6.73 -10.69 -15.80
CA ASN A 212 7.90 -10.99 -14.97
C ASN A 212 7.87 -12.40 -14.35
N ASN A 213 6.89 -13.24 -14.67
CA ASN A 213 6.67 -14.54 -14.03
C ASN A 213 6.61 -14.44 -12.50
N ILE A 214 5.86 -13.46 -11.99
CA ILE A 214 5.61 -13.25 -10.57
C ILE A 214 4.22 -13.81 -10.27
N ARG A 215 4.11 -14.66 -9.24
CA ARG A 215 2.83 -15.12 -8.74
C ARG A 215 2.09 -13.96 -8.08
N LEU A 216 0.96 -13.54 -8.64
CA LEU A 216 0.07 -12.55 -8.03
C LEU A 216 -1.01 -13.28 -7.22
N VAL A 217 -1.27 -12.82 -5.99
CA VAL A 217 -2.38 -13.28 -5.15
C VAL A 217 -3.19 -12.07 -4.73
N PHE A 218 -4.49 -12.05 -5.03
CA PHE A 218 -5.38 -11.05 -4.47
C PHE A 218 -5.75 -11.44 -3.04
N VAL A 219 -5.62 -10.48 -2.12
CA VAL A 219 -5.90 -10.68 -0.70
C VAL A 219 -7.05 -9.78 -0.26
N PHE A 220 -8.09 -10.37 0.33
CA PHE A 220 -9.24 -9.69 0.89
C PHE A 220 -9.18 -9.81 2.42
N PRO A 221 -8.57 -8.82 3.11
CA PRO A 221 -8.50 -8.83 4.56
C PRO A 221 -9.89 -8.65 5.19
N PRO A 222 -10.10 -9.07 6.44
CA PRO A 222 -11.38 -8.87 7.11
C PRO A 222 -11.65 -7.38 7.34
N ASN A 223 -12.91 -7.00 7.18
CA ASN A 223 -13.52 -5.76 7.63
C ASN A 223 -14.52 -6.09 8.74
N PHE A 224 -14.93 -5.10 9.52
CA PHE A 224 -16.02 -5.29 10.50
C PHE A 224 -17.40 -5.26 9.80
N LYS A 225 -17.48 -6.02 8.71
CA LYS A 225 -18.67 -6.23 7.87
C LYS A 225 -18.55 -7.55 7.10
N ASN A 226 -19.66 -8.01 6.52
CA ASN A 226 -19.62 -9.17 5.62
C ASN A 226 -18.70 -8.91 4.42
N HIS A 227 -18.08 -9.97 3.93
CA HIS A 227 -17.38 -9.96 2.65
C HIS A 227 -18.36 -9.65 1.51
N ASN A 228 -17.91 -8.89 0.51
CA ASN A 228 -18.71 -8.51 -0.66
C ASN A 228 -18.44 -9.45 -1.84
N PRO A 229 -19.29 -10.48 -2.07
CA PRO A 229 -19.07 -11.45 -3.14
C PRO A 229 -19.26 -10.83 -4.54
N SER A 230 -20.07 -9.76 -4.65
CA SER A 230 -20.26 -9.08 -5.93
C SER A 230 -19.01 -8.31 -6.35
N PHE A 231 -18.32 -7.67 -5.40
CA PHE A 231 -17.03 -7.03 -5.67
C PHE A 231 -15.95 -8.08 -5.99
N GLU A 232 -15.87 -9.16 -5.21
CA GLU A 232 -14.96 -10.26 -5.51
C GLU A 232 -15.15 -10.77 -6.94
N LYS A 233 -16.41 -11.04 -7.35
CA LYS A 233 -16.75 -11.47 -8.72
C LYS A 233 -16.26 -10.45 -9.76
N ARG A 234 -16.40 -9.14 -9.47
CA ARG A 234 -15.89 -8.10 -10.37
C ARG A 234 -14.37 -8.18 -10.54
N ILE A 235 -13.61 -8.34 -9.45
CA ILE A 235 -12.16 -8.48 -9.52
C ILE A 235 -11.77 -9.77 -10.26
N ARG A 236 -12.44 -10.90 -10.01
CA ARG A 236 -12.23 -12.16 -10.76
C ARG A 236 -12.45 -11.97 -12.27
N ASN A 237 -13.47 -11.25 -12.67
CA ASN A 237 -13.74 -10.96 -14.09
C ASN A 237 -12.63 -10.11 -14.73
N LEU A 238 -12.00 -9.22 -13.97
CA LEU A 238 -10.87 -8.41 -14.45
C LEU A 238 -9.55 -9.19 -14.45
N ALA A 239 -9.37 -10.06 -13.49
CA ALA A 239 -8.12 -10.79 -13.26
C ALA A 239 -7.98 -12.04 -14.15
N GLY A 240 -9.10 -12.63 -14.56
CA GLY A 240 -9.13 -13.96 -15.16
C GLY A 240 -9.15 -15.08 -14.11
N THR A 241 -9.24 -16.34 -14.59
CA THR A 241 -9.45 -17.52 -13.74
C THR A 241 -8.16 -18.05 -13.08
N GLU A 242 -7.00 -17.65 -13.59
CA GLU A 242 -5.71 -18.23 -13.19
C GLU A 242 -5.12 -17.58 -11.92
N ILE A 243 -5.54 -16.36 -11.58
CA ILE A 243 -4.98 -15.64 -10.43
C ILE A 243 -5.69 -16.08 -9.15
N PRO A 244 -4.96 -16.57 -8.15
CA PRO A 244 -5.54 -17.02 -6.89
C PRO A 244 -6.03 -15.85 -6.02
N PHE A 245 -7.05 -16.15 -5.22
CA PHE A 245 -7.71 -15.23 -4.30
C PHE A 245 -7.67 -15.79 -2.88
N MET A 246 -7.08 -15.06 -1.97
CA MET A 246 -7.13 -15.33 -0.54
C MET A 246 -8.20 -14.42 0.08
N ILE A 247 -9.30 -14.99 0.48
CA ILE A 247 -10.39 -14.31 1.19
C ILE A 247 -10.30 -14.77 2.64
N HIS A 248 -10.38 -13.83 3.59
CA HIS A 248 -10.40 -14.17 5.00
C HIS A 248 -11.52 -15.17 5.35
N ASN A 249 -11.30 -16.01 6.33
CA ASN A 249 -12.27 -16.99 6.77
C ASN A 249 -13.51 -16.33 7.37
N GLN A 250 -14.61 -16.29 6.63
CA GLN A 250 -15.86 -15.64 7.03
C GLN A 250 -16.55 -16.34 8.22
N ASN A 251 -16.16 -17.58 8.52
CA ASN A 251 -16.66 -18.36 9.68
C ASN A 251 -15.81 -18.12 10.94
N GLU A 252 -14.74 -17.36 10.86
CA GLU A 252 -13.92 -17.02 12.02
C GLU A 252 -14.65 -15.98 12.89
N GLY A 253 -15.15 -16.42 14.03
CA GLY A 253 -15.97 -15.60 14.93
C GLY A 253 -15.27 -14.34 15.45
N ARG A 254 -13.93 -14.37 15.55
CA ARG A 254 -13.12 -13.22 15.97
C ARG A 254 -13.22 -12.03 15.00
N TYR A 255 -13.55 -12.28 13.73
CA TYR A 255 -13.77 -11.19 12.76
C TYR A 255 -15.15 -10.50 12.90
N LYS A 256 -16.00 -10.99 13.81
CA LYS A 256 -17.27 -10.36 14.19
C LYS A 256 -17.21 -9.74 15.61
N ASP A 257 -16.05 -9.81 16.26
CA ASP A 257 -15.80 -9.23 17.58
C ASP A 257 -15.00 -7.94 17.43
N SER A 258 -15.60 -6.81 17.83
CA SER A 258 -15.00 -5.47 17.72
C SER A 258 -13.69 -5.32 18.51
N THR A 259 -13.40 -6.19 19.47
CA THR A 259 -12.13 -6.13 20.24
C THR A 259 -10.90 -6.47 19.42
N TYR A 260 -11.09 -7.13 18.26
CA TYR A 260 -10.00 -7.41 17.31
C TYR A 260 -9.80 -6.30 16.27
N TYR A 261 -10.59 -5.24 16.32
CA TYR A 261 -10.52 -4.10 15.42
C TYR A 261 -10.21 -2.81 16.15
N TYR A 262 -9.40 -1.97 15.51
CA TYR A 262 -9.18 -0.59 15.92
C TYR A 262 -10.33 0.30 15.44
N ASP A 263 -10.73 0.14 14.19
CA ASP A 263 -11.89 0.76 13.54
C ASP A 263 -12.55 -0.23 12.55
N MET A 264 -13.52 0.21 11.77
CA MET A 264 -14.26 -0.64 10.82
C MET A 264 -13.40 -1.37 9.79
N GLY A 265 -12.21 -0.86 9.46
CA GLY A 265 -11.34 -1.37 8.38
C GLY A 265 -9.99 -1.91 8.86
N HIS A 266 -9.58 -1.58 10.08
CA HIS A 266 -8.25 -1.88 10.56
C HIS A 266 -8.28 -2.77 11.80
N LEU A 267 -7.49 -3.82 11.76
CA LEU A 267 -7.32 -4.75 12.87
C LEU A 267 -6.39 -4.15 13.94
N THR A 268 -6.64 -4.48 15.21
CA THR A 268 -5.62 -4.34 16.26
C THR A 268 -4.46 -5.28 15.98
N LEU A 269 -3.31 -5.09 16.64
CA LEU A 269 -2.17 -6.02 16.51
C LEU A 269 -2.60 -7.48 16.74
N ARG A 270 -3.51 -7.73 17.69
CA ARG A 270 -4.05 -9.07 17.98
C ARG A 270 -4.82 -9.62 16.79
N GLY A 271 -5.70 -8.82 16.17
CA GLY A 271 -6.45 -9.22 14.97
C GLY A 271 -5.54 -9.44 13.77
N ALA A 272 -4.55 -8.54 13.56
CA ALA A 272 -3.58 -8.64 12.48
C ALA A 272 -2.74 -9.93 12.56
N ARG A 273 -2.35 -10.37 13.75
CA ARG A 273 -1.65 -11.64 13.98
C ARG A 273 -2.50 -12.84 13.55
N ILE A 274 -3.80 -12.83 13.85
CA ILE A 274 -4.72 -13.90 13.46
C ILE A 274 -4.84 -13.97 11.94
N PHE A 275 -5.08 -12.83 11.29
CA PHE A 275 -5.22 -12.77 9.84
C PHE A 275 -3.90 -13.13 9.13
N THR A 276 -2.76 -12.71 9.67
CA THR A 276 -1.45 -13.09 9.12
C THR A 276 -1.22 -14.59 9.20
N ASN A 277 -1.62 -15.27 10.29
CA ASN A 277 -1.54 -16.74 10.40
C ASN A 277 -2.43 -17.43 9.36
N GLU A 278 -3.62 -16.92 9.12
CA GLU A 278 -4.53 -17.44 8.10
C GLU A 278 -3.90 -17.31 6.69
N LEU A 279 -3.32 -16.14 6.38
CA LEU A 279 -2.60 -15.90 5.13
C LEU A 279 -1.39 -16.83 4.96
N VAL A 280 -0.61 -17.05 6.03
CA VAL A 280 0.50 -18.03 6.05
C VAL A 280 -0.01 -19.45 5.74
N SER A 281 -1.09 -19.87 6.38
CA SER A 281 -1.69 -21.19 6.14
C SER A 281 -2.13 -21.34 4.69
N TYR A 282 -2.79 -20.33 4.13
CA TYR A 282 -3.17 -20.28 2.72
C TYR A 282 -1.94 -20.42 1.79
N LEU A 283 -0.88 -19.68 2.04
CA LEU A 283 0.32 -19.70 1.19
C LEU A 283 1.07 -21.04 1.24
N ARG A 284 0.96 -21.79 2.35
CA ARG A 284 1.54 -23.14 2.47
C ARG A 284 0.79 -24.19 1.66
N THR A 285 -0.51 -24.03 1.50
CA THR A 285 -1.37 -25.02 0.83
C THR A 285 -1.62 -24.72 -0.66
N SER A 286 -1.30 -23.51 -1.11
CA SER A 286 -1.60 -23.03 -2.47
C SER A 286 -0.37 -23.05 -3.38
N HIS A 287 0.31 -24.18 -3.48
CA HIS A 287 1.45 -24.37 -4.40
C HIS A 287 0.99 -24.85 -5.76
#